data_6d2eff4d27a760a36797f7a173ec6055
#
_entry.id   6d2eff4d27a760a36797f7a173ec6055
#
_cell.length_a   1.000
_cell.length_b   1.000
_cell.length_c   1.000
_cell.angle_alpha   90.00
_cell.angle_beta   90.00
_cell.angle_gamma   90.00
#
_symmetry.space_group_name_H-M   'P 1'
#
loop_
_entity.id
_entity.type
_entity.pdbx_description
1 polymer ?
#
loop_
_entity_poly.entity_id
_entity_poly.type
_entity_poly.pdbx_seq_one_letter_code
_entity_poly.pdbx_strand_id
1 'polypeptide(L)'
;GFSTNPYVIIREFDRAAPYGTGRFKVGGNYAASLRANKKAHDLGYSCEFYLDAKEKKYIDECGAANFFGIKNNTYITPKSSSILPSITNKSLMQLAEDLGIKVECRPVPEEELETFEEAGACGTAAVISPIQRIDDLENKKSYIISKDGKPGPVCTKLYNKLRAIQYGDEPDTHNWVTV
;
A
#
# COMPACT_ATOMS: atom_id res chain seq x y z
N GLY A 1 7.58 -6.96 13.77
CA GLY A 1 6.51 -6.36 14.54
C GLY A 1 5.69 -5.39 13.71
N PHE A 2 4.52 -5.03 14.18
CA PHE A 2 3.64 -4.06 13.54
C PHE A 2 4.10 -2.64 13.89
N SER A 3 4.94 -2.06 13.03
CA SER A 3 5.55 -0.74 13.21
C SER A 3 5.55 0.06 11.91
N THR A 4 5.68 1.37 12.00
CA THR A 4 5.77 2.25 10.83
C THR A 4 7.16 2.26 10.23
N ASN A 5 7.24 2.45 8.92
CA ASN A 5 8.50 2.46 8.17
C ASN A 5 8.53 3.61 7.15
N PRO A 6 9.74 4.16 6.86
CA PRO A 6 9.91 5.15 5.81
C PRO A 6 10.00 4.50 4.43
N TYR A 7 9.32 5.11 3.46
CA TYR A 7 9.32 4.72 2.05
C TYR A 7 9.92 5.84 1.19
N VAL A 8 10.40 5.51 0.01
CA VAL A 8 10.98 6.50 -0.93
C VAL A 8 10.37 6.35 -2.32
N ILE A 9 9.97 7.47 -2.91
CA ILE A 9 9.52 7.51 -4.31
C ILE A 9 10.73 7.32 -5.22
N ILE A 10 10.68 6.33 -6.09
CA ILE A 10 11.70 6.04 -7.10
C ILE A 10 11.13 6.38 -8.49
N ARG A 11 11.42 7.58 -8.97
CA ARG A 11 10.85 8.10 -10.24
C ARG A 11 11.51 7.53 -11.49
N GLU A 12 12.77 7.14 -11.39
CA GLU A 12 13.57 6.65 -12.52
C GLU A 12 13.25 5.21 -12.93
N PHE A 13 12.47 4.50 -12.14
CA PHE A 13 12.05 3.14 -12.43
C PHE A 13 10.54 3.03 -12.46
N ASP A 14 10.04 2.25 -13.42
CA ASP A 14 8.64 1.87 -13.51
C ASP A 14 8.43 0.51 -12.86
N ARG A 15 7.33 0.35 -12.14
CA ARG A 15 6.92 -0.96 -11.65
C ARG A 15 6.47 -1.86 -12.80
N ALA A 16 5.69 -1.32 -13.72
CA ALA A 16 5.18 -2.00 -14.90
C ALA A 16 4.75 -1.01 -15.97
N ALA A 17 4.73 -1.44 -17.23
CA ALA A 17 4.17 -0.65 -18.32
C ALA A 17 2.66 -0.43 -18.12
N PRO A 18 2.08 0.68 -18.59
CA PRO A 18 0.65 1.01 -18.38
C PRO A 18 -0.33 -0.05 -18.88
N TYR A 19 0.00 -0.72 -19.98
CA TYR A 19 -0.81 -1.79 -20.59
C TYR A 19 -0.04 -3.13 -20.65
N GLY A 20 0.95 -3.29 -19.76
CA GLY A 20 1.77 -4.49 -19.67
C GLY A 20 1.22 -5.54 -18.73
N THR A 21 2.13 -6.22 -18.05
CA THR A 21 1.83 -7.36 -17.17
C THR A 21 1.62 -6.99 -15.72
N GLY A 22 1.57 -5.69 -15.35
CA GLY A 22 1.51 -5.23 -13.96
C GLY A 22 0.36 -5.81 -13.13
N ARG A 23 -0.80 -6.03 -13.76
CA ARG A 23 -1.97 -6.63 -13.11
C ARG A 23 -1.86 -8.15 -12.87
N PHE A 24 -0.86 -8.78 -13.43
CA PHE A 24 -0.65 -10.23 -13.31
C PHE A 24 0.53 -10.54 -12.38
N LYS A 25 0.43 -11.63 -11.62
CA LYS A 25 1.50 -12.08 -10.72
C LYS A 25 2.51 -12.90 -11.51
N VAL A 26 3.41 -12.22 -12.23
CA VAL A 26 4.43 -12.82 -13.09
C VAL A 26 5.84 -12.41 -12.65
N GLY A 27 6.80 -13.32 -12.78
CA GLY A 27 8.19 -13.12 -12.32
C GLY A 27 8.88 -11.91 -12.94
N GLY A 28 8.53 -11.54 -14.19
CA GLY A 28 9.10 -10.39 -14.87
C GLY A 28 8.87 -9.05 -14.15
N ASN A 29 7.71 -8.88 -13.50
CA ASN A 29 7.43 -7.67 -12.73
C ASN A 29 8.35 -7.54 -11.51
N TYR A 30 8.66 -8.66 -10.85
CA TYR A 30 9.55 -8.69 -9.69
C TYR A 30 11.02 -8.54 -10.07
N ALA A 31 11.44 -9.14 -11.18
CA ALA A 31 12.79 -8.96 -11.70
C ALA A 31 13.07 -7.49 -12.04
N ALA A 32 12.11 -6.80 -12.66
CA ALA A 32 12.23 -5.38 -13.00
C ALA A 32 12.38 -4.48 -11.75
N SER A 33 11.77 -4.86 -10.63
CA SER A 33 11.80 -4.09 -9.39
C SER A 33 13.09 -4.23 -8.57
N LEU A 34 13.97 -5.20 -8.86
CA LEU A 34 15.19 -5.46 -8.07
C LEU A 34 16.10 -4.23 -7.95
N ARG A 35 16.24 -3.45 -9.01
CA ARG A 35 17.10 -2.25 -9.01
C ARG A 35 16.53 -1.14 -8.15
N ALA A 36 15.23 -0.90 -8.25
CA ALA A 36 14.54 0.10 -7.43
C ALA A 36 14.55 -0.28 -5.95
N ASN A 37 14.29 -1.56 -5.64
CA ASN A 37 14.35 -2.09 -4.28
C ASN A 37 15.76 -1.95 -3.67
N LYS A 38 16.79 -2.36 -4.41
CA LYS A 38 18.18 -2.19 -3.95
C LYS A 38 18.49 -0.72 -3.68
N LYS A 39 18.12 0.19 -4.58
CA LYS A 39 18.34 1.63 -4.39
C LYS A 39 17.66 2.16 -3.14
N ALA A 40 16.40 1.79 -2.89
CA ALA A 40 15.68 2.19 -1.68
C ALA A 40 16.40 1.72 -0.42
N HIS A 41 16.83 0.46 -0.36
CA HIS A 41 17.58 -0.08 0.77
C HIS A 41 18.95 0.56 0.96
N ASP A 42 19.70 0.80 -0.11
CA ASP A 42 21.00 1.49 -0.05
C ASP A 42 20.87 2.92 0.51
N LEU A 43 19.72 3.55 0.32
CA LEU A 43 19.38 4.88 0.87
C LEU A 43 18.78 4.83 2.29
N GLY A 44 18.64 3.64 2.88
CA GLY A 44 18.12 3.45 4.25
C GLY A 44 16.60 3.42 4.37
N TYR A 45 15.87 3.24 3.26
CA TYR A 45 14.41 3.09 3.27
C TYR A 45 13.98 1.63 3.31
N SER A 46 12.80 1.39 3.87
CA SER A 46 12.24 0.04 3.97
C SER A 46 11.69 -0.48 2.65
N CYS A 47 11.25 0.41 1.78
CA CYS A 47 10.62 0.04 0.52
C CYS A 47 10.64 1.19 -0.49
N GLU A 48 10.68 0.84 -1.76
CA GLU A 48 10.43 1.72 -2.88
C GLU A 48 8.93 1.98 -3.06
N PHE A 49 8.60 3.19 -3.49
CA PHE A 49 7.24 3.64 -3.78
C PHE A 49 7.15 4.06 -5.24
N TYR A 50 6.21 3.48 -5.98
CA TYR A 50 6.07 3.71 -7.41
C TYR A 50 4.92 4.65 -7.74
N LEU A 51 5.20 5.55 -8.67
CA LEU A 51 4.19 6.30 -9.41
C LEU A 51 3.91 5.62 -10.76
N ASP A 52 2.80 5.98 -11.38
CA ASP A 52 2.42 5.44 -12.69
C ASP A 52 3.50 5.71 -13.76
N ALA A 53 3.72 4.72 -14.63
CA ALA A 53 4.77 4.79 -15.64
C ALA A 53 4.52 5.85 -16.72
N LYS A 54 3.26 6.20 -16.97
CA LYS A 54 2.88 7.09 -18.08
C LYS A 54 3.10 8.57 -17.75
N GLU A 55 2.66 9.00 -16.56
CA GLU A 55 2.62 10.44 -16.23
C GLU A 55 3.43 10.77 -14.98
N LYS A 56 3.85 9.77 -14.19
CA LYS A 56 4.48 9.96 -12.87
C LYS A 56 3.68 10.86 -11.94
N LYS A 57 2.37 10.76 -12.03
CA LYS A 57 1.40 11.62 -11.34
C LYS A 57 0.56 10.86 -10.31
N TYR A 58 0.24 9.60 -10.61
CA TYR A 58 -0.66 8.79 -9.78
C TYR A 58 0.12 7.72 -9.03
N ILE A 59 -0.35 7.40 -7.83
CA ILE A 59 0.22 6.33 -7.03
C ILE A 59 -0.10 4.98 -7.67
N ASP A 60 0.91 4.12 -7.80
CA ASP A 60 0.76 2.73 -8.25
C ASP A 60 0.84 1.78 -7.05
N GLU A 61 2.03 1.30 -6.72
CA GLU A 61 2.25 0.30 -5.68
C GLU A 61 3.50 0.58 -4.83
N CYS A 62 3.64 -0.14 -3.74
CA CYS A 62 4.79 -0.09 -2.85
C CYS A 62 5.58 -1.40 -2.99
N GLY A 63 6.70 -1.41 -3.71
CA GLY A 63 7.45 -2.64 -3.93
C GLY A 63 6.57 -3.77 -4.49
N ALA A 64 6.36 -4.81 -3.69
CA ALA A 64 5.51 -5.96 -4.02
C ALA A 64 4.14 -5.92 -3.32
N ALA A 65 3.70 -4.77 -2.83
CA ALA A 65 2.49 -4.59 -2.02
C ALA A 65 1.62 -3.45 -2.54
N ASN A 66 0.30 -3.56 -2.34
CA ASN A 66 -0.63 -2.50 -2.71
C ASN A 66 -0.60 -1.36 -1.69
N PHE A 67 -0.80 -0.14 -2.16
CA PHE A 67 -0.93 1.05 -1.31
C PHE A 67 -2.38 1.29 -0.91
N PHE A 68 -2.60 1.78 0.30
CA PHE A 68 -3.84 2.45 0.70
C PHE A 68 -3.54 3.62 1.65
N GLY A 69 -4.44 4.59 1.65
CA GLY A 69 -4.43 5.70 2.60
C GLY A 69 -5.77 5.85 3.29
N ILE A 70 -5.76 6.41 4.50
CA ILE A 70 -6.95 6.70 5.29
C ILE A 70 -7.04 8.21 5.52
N LYS A 71 -8.20 8.78 5.25
CA LYS A 71 -8.57 10.14 5.63
C LYS A 71 -10.09 10.27 5.72
N ASN A 72 -10.58 11.12 6.63
CA ASN A 72 -12.01 11.38 6.78
C ASN A 72 -12.86 10.10 6.86
N ASN A 73 -12.43 9.13 7.66
CA ASN A 73 -13.08 7.81 7.79
C ASN A 73 -13.28 7.12 6.44
N THR A 74 -12.33 7.26 5.52
CA THR A 74 -12.37 6.67 4.19
C THR A 74 -11.09 5.90 3.90
N TYR A 75 -11.22 4.65 3.48
CA TYR A 75 -10.14 3.81 2.95
C TYR A 75 -10.01 4.06 1.45
N ILE A 76 -8.88 4.59 1.02
CA ILE A 76 -8.65 4.98 -0.37
C ILE A 76 -7.49 4.16 -0.92
N THR A 77 -7.72 3.44 -2.02
CA THR A 77 -6.70 2.63 -2.68
C THR A 77 -6.61 2.93 -4.17
N PRO A 78 -5.40 2.98 -4.75
CA PRO A 78 -5.20 3.25 -6.16
C PRO A 78 -5.86 2.22 -7.08
N LYS A 79 -6.38 2.70 -8.20
CA LYS A 79 -6.91 1.88 -9.28
C LYS A 79 -6.21 2.26 -10.59
N SER A 80 -5.56 1.28 -11.22
CA SER A 80 -5.01 1.40 -12.57
C SER A 80 -4.92 0.03 -13.25
N SER A 81 -4.63 0.02 -14.56
CA SER A 81 -4.44 -1.21 -15.33
C SER A 81 -3.14 -1.95 -15.01
N SER A 82 -2.18 -1.29 -14.36
CA SER A 82 -0.88 -1.83 -13.99
C SER A 82 -0.79 -2.37 -12.56
N ILE A 83 -1.80 -2.15 -11.73
CA ILE A 83 -1.81 -2.60 -10.34
C ILE A 83 -2.31 -4.04 -10.23
N LEU A 84 -1.60 -4.86 -9.44
CA LEU A 84 -2.03 -6.22 -9.13
C LEU A 84 -3.27 -6.19 -8.22
N PRO A 85 -4.40 -6.83 -8.62
CA PRO A 85 -5.57 -6.98 -7.77
C PRO A 85 -5.25 -7.90 -6.59
N SER A 86 -4.94 -7.35 -5.43
CA SER A 86 -4.57 -8.08 -4.23
C SER A 86 -5.78 -8.63 -3.50
N ILE A 87 -5.73 -9.92 -3.13
CA ILE A 87 -6.74 -10.53 -2.26
C ILE A 87 -6.72 -9.87 -0.89
N THR A 88 -5.54 -9.60 -0.32
CA THR A 88 -5.42 -8.90 0.96
C THR A 88 -6.07 -7.51 0.90
N ASN A 89 -5.82 -6.73 -0.15
CA ASN A 89 -6.45 -5.41 -0.30
C ASN A 89 -7.98 -5.50 -0.42
N LYS A 90 -8.49 -6.49 -1.17
CA LYS A 90 -9.94 -6.74 -1.25
C LYS A 90 -10.54 -7.10 0.11
N SER A 91 -9.86 -7.93 0.89
CA SER A 91 -10.29 -8.29 2.24
C SER A 91 -10.31 -7.08 3.16
N LEU A 92 -9.29 -6.23 3.11
CA LEU A 92 -9.22 -4.99 3.90
C LEU A 92 -10.32 -4.00 3.52
N MET A 93 -10.64 -3.86 2.22
CA MET A 93 -11.75 -3.03 1.76
C MET A 93 -13.09 -3.54 2.33
N GLN A 94 -13.33 -4.84 2.29
CA GLN A 94 -14.55 -5.43 2.85
C GLN A 94 -14.64 -5.22 4.36
N LEU A 95 -13.55 -5.45 5.09
CA LEU A 95 -13.51 -5.21 6.54
C LEU A 95 -13.67 -3.73 6.90
N ALA A 96 -13.17 -2.83 6.07
CA ALA A 96 -13.41 -1.39 6.24
C ALA A 96 -14.89 -1.06 6.14
N GLU A 97 -15.59 -1.58 5.13
CA GLU A 97 -17.04 -1.42 4.99
C GLU A 97 -17.80 -2.01 6.19
N ASP A 98 -17.45 -3.21 6.63
CA ASP A 98 -18.04 -3.85 7.81
C ASP A 98 -17.89 -3.01 9.09
N LEU A 99 -16.82 -2.21 9.16
CA LEU A 99 -16.54 -1.30 10.28
C LEU A 99 -17.14 0.11 10.08
N GLY A 100 -17.95 0.33 9.05
CA GLY A 100 -18.54 1.63 8.73
C GLY A 100 -17.56 2.65 8.16
N ILE A 101 -16.44 2.20 7.63
CA ILE A 101 -15.44 3.04 6.93
C ILE A 101 -15.78 3.04 5.45
N LYS A 102 -15.91 4.23 4.86
CA LYS A 102 -16.14 4.36 3.42
C LYS A 102 -14.96 3.82 2.63
N VAL A 103 -15.19 3.21 1.46
CA VAL A 103 -14.14 2.69 0.58
C VAL A 103 -14.19 3.38 -0.77
N GLU A 104 -13.03 3.85 -1.23
CA GLU A 104 -12.83 4.40 -2.57
C GLU A 104 -11.68 3.68 -3.27
N CYS A 105 -11.96 3.10 -4.45
CA CYS A 105 -10.97 2.51 -5.34
C CYS A 105 -10.94 3.35 -6.62
N ARG A 106 -9.94 4.23 -6.76
CA ARG A 106 -9.85 5.24 -7.81
C ARG A 106 -8.39 5.63 -8.09
N PRO A 107 -8.10 6.34 -9.18
CA PRO A 107 -6.79 6.99 -9.33
C PRO A 107 -6.52 7.94 -8.15
N VAL A 108 -5.31 7.87 -7.57
CA VAL A 108 -4.90 8.69 -6.42
C VAL A 108 -3.68 9.52 -6.83
N PRO A 109 -3.82 10.83 -6.98
CA PRO A 109 -2.69 11.70 -7.30
C PRO A 109 -1.64 11.69 -6.19
N GLU A 110 -0.36 11.86 -6.55
CA GLU A 110 0.75 11.91 -5.58
C GLU A 110 0.52 12.97 -4.50
N GLU A 111 0.06 14.16 -4.88
CA GLU A 111 -0.16 15.27 -3.95
C GLU A 111 -1.22 14.97 -2.88
N GLU A 112 -2.08 13.97 -3.10
CA GLU A 112 -3.03 13.52 -2.10
C GLU A 112 -2.37 12.89 -0.87
N LEU A 113 -1.10 12.47 -0.99
CA LEU A 113 -0.29 11.98 0.13
C LEU A 113 -0.20 12.98 1.29
N GLU A 114 -0.29 14.28 1.02
CA GLU A 114 -0.29 15.32 2.05
C GLU A 114 -1.52 15.29 2.97
N THR A 115 -2.60 14.67 2.52
CA THR A 115 -3.89 14.69 3.19
C THR A 115 -4.19 13.43 3.99
N PHE A 116 -3.41 12.37 3.83
CA PHE A 116 -3.65 11.12 4.54
C PHE A 116 -3.28 11.23 6.03
N GLU A 117 -4.18 10.77 6.87
CA GLU A 117 -4.01 10.65 8.32
C GLU A 117 -3.25 9.38 8.67
N GLU A 118 -3.46 8.32 7.88
CA GLU A 118 -2.77 7.04 7.95
C GLU A 118 -2.51 6.50 6.53
N ALA A 119 -1.50 5.67 6.38
CA ALA A 119 -1.26 4.93 5.15
C ALA A 119 -0.58 3.59 5.44
N GLY A 120 -0.75 2.66 4.51
CA GLY A 120 -0.12 1.36 4.59
C GLY A 120 0.11 0.72 3.24
N ALA A 121 1.05 -0.21 3.22
CA ALA A 121 1.21 -1.19 2.17
C ALA A 121 0.58 -2.50 2.63
N CYS A 122 -0.17 -3.19 1.77
CA CYS A 122 -0.83 -4.43 2.12
C CYS A 122 -0.51 -5.57 1.15
N GLY A 123 -0.38 -6.76 1.70
CA GLY A 123 -0.08 -7.97 0.95
C GLY A 123 -0.10 -9.21 1.84
N THR A 124 0.00 -10.39 1.23
CA THR A 124 -0.14 -11.67 1.92
C THR A 124 0.88 -11.86 3.05
N ALA A 125 2.12 -11.44 2.86
CA ALA A 125 3.20 -11.71 3.82
C ALA A 125 3.07 -10.93 5.13
N ALA A 126 2.75 -9.63 5.03
CA ALA A 126 2.75 -8.73 6.19
C ALA A 126 1.35 -8.29 6.62
N VAL A 127 0.31 -8.63 5.86
CA VAL A 127 -1.06 -8.12 5.97
C VAL A 127 -1.09 -6.62 5.75
N ILE A 128 -0.62 -5.82 6.71
CA ILE A 128 -0.40 -4.37 6.60
C ILE A 128 0.99 -4.03 7.11
N SER A 129 1.73 -3.23 6.33
CA SER A 129 2.93 -2.52 6.75
C SER A 129 2.62 -1.04 6.83
N PRO A 130 2.43 -0.46 8.02
CA PRO A 130 2.12 0.95 8.17
C PRO A 130 3.26 1.85 7.68
N ILE A 131 2.91 2.97 7.05
CA ILE A 131 3.86 3.91 6.49
C ILE A 131 4.02 5.11 7.42
N GLN A 132 5.27 5.43 7.79
CA GLN A 132 5.60 6.61 8.58
C GLN A 132 5.63 7.86 7.73
N ARG A 133 6.42 7.81 6.66
CA ARG A 133 6.59 8.90 5.69
C ARG A 133 6.97 8.36 4.33
N ILE A 134 6.75 9.17 3.32
CA ILE A 134 7.16 8.88 1.95
C ILE A 134 7.98 10.07 1.47
N ASP A 135 9.25 9.82 1.15
CA ASP A 135 10.18 10.86 0.73
C ASP A 135 10.32 10.88 -0.79
N ASP A 136 10.25 12.06 -1.38
CA ASP A 136 10.59 12.36 -2.77
C ASP A 136 11.91 13.11 -2.81
N LEU A 137 13.01 12.39 -2.97
CA LEU A 137 14.35 12.95 -2.95
C LEU A 137 14.64 13.85 -4.16
N GLU A 138 14.01 13.55 -5.30
CA GLU A 138 14.18 14.33 -6.53
C GLU A 138 13.61 15.75 -6.37
N ASN A 139 12.42 15.86 -5.79
CA ASN A 139 11.75 17.13 -5.55
C ASN A 139 12.01 17.70 -4.15
N LYS A 140 12.90 17.06 -3.36
CA LYS A 140 13.25 17.46 -1.98
C LYS A 140 12.00 17.66 -1.10
N LYS A 141 11.05 16.73 -1.19
CA LYS A 141 9.77 16.76 -0.48
C LYS A 141 9.62 15.52 0.40
N SER A 142 8.95 15.67 1.53
CA SER A 142 8.63 14.58 2.44
C SER A 142 7.16 14.65 2.84
N TYR A 143 6.44 13.56 2.61
CA TYR A 143 5.06 13.38 3.04
C TYR A 143 5.04 12.66 4.37
N ILE A 144 4.82 13.40 5.47
CA ILE A 144 4.76 12.83 6.82
C ILE A 144 3.35 12.32 7.08
N ILE A 145 3.18 11.00 7.14
CA ILE A 145 1.90 10.34 7.41
C ILE A 145 1.70 10.16 8.91
N SER A 146 2.62 9.45 9.57
CA SER A 146 2.58 9.24 11.02
C SER A 146 3.51 10.23 11.72
N LYS A 147 2.94 11.20 12.43
CA LYS A 147 3.71 12.24 13.12
C LYS A 147 4.40 11.73 14.40
N ASP A 148 3.79 10.76 15.07
CA ASP A 148 4.33 10.15 16.30
C ASP A 148 5.14 8.87 16.05
N GLY A 149 5.28 8.46 14.79
CA GLY A 149 5.99 7.25 14.38
C GLY A 149 5.26 5.94 14.73
N LYS A 150 3.97 6.00 15.09
CA LYS A 150 3.18 4.83 15.46
C LYS A 150 2.15 4.48 14.37
N PRO A 151 1.76 3.20 14.28
CA PRO A 151 0.62 2.81 13.46
C PRO A 151 -0.65 3.55 13.90
N GLY A 152 -1.43 4.03 12.94
CA GLY A 152 -2.68 4.70 13.23
C GLY A 152 -3.79 3.74 13.68
N PRO A 153 -4.89 4.27 14.25
CA PRO A 153 -5.96 3.46 14.82
C PRO A 153 -6.70 2.60 13.78
N VAL A 154 -6.92 3.12 12.56
CA VAL A 154 -7.64 2.37 11.51
C VAL A 154 -6.76 1.25 10.96
N CYS A 155 -5.49 1.53 10.65
CA CYS A 155 -4.53 0.50 10.24
C CYS A 155 -4.43 -0.61 11.29
N THR A 156 -4.33 -0.26 12.57
CA THR A 156 -4.25 -1.21 13.68
C THR A 156 -5.52 -2.06 13.78
N LYS A 157 -6.69 -1.44 13.67
CA LYS A 157 -7.98 -2.13 13.74
C LYS A 157 -8.16 -3.12 12.58
N LEU A 158 -7.86 -2.69 11.36
CA LEU A 158 -7.94 -3.55 10.17
C LEU A 158 -6.94 -4.72 10.24
N TYR A 159 -5.70 -4.44 10.67
CA TYR A 159 -4.68 -5.46 10.85
C TYR A 159 -5.13 -6.53 11.85
N ASN A 160 -5.54 -6.12 13.04
CA ASN A 160 -5.98 -7.04 14.10
C ASN A 160 -7.20 -7.85 13.66
N LYS A 161 -8.18 -7.21 13.01
CA LYS A 161 -9.40 -7.87 12.54
C LYS A 161 -9.09 -8.96 11.50
N LEU A 162 -8.29 -8.64 10.49
CA LEU A 162 -7.94 -9.64 9.46
C LEU A 162 -7.11 -10.79 10.07
N ARG A 163 -6.16 -10.49 10.96
CA ARG A 163 -5.37 -11.52 11.64
C ARG A 163 -6.24 -12.43 12.52
N ALA A 164 -7.17 -11.86 13.28
CA ALA A 164 -8.08 -12.63 14.11
C ALA A 164 -8.95 -13.61 13.31
N ILE A 165 -9.45 -13.17 12.15
CA ILE A 165 -10.19 -14.05 11.23
C ILE A 165 -9.26 -15.15 10.68
N GLN A 166 -8.04 -14.81 10.26
CA GLN A 166 -7.08 -15.79 9.72
C GLN A 166 -6.67 -16.87 10.73
N TYR A 167 -6.61 -16.53 12.01
CA TYR A 167 -6.28 -17.48 13.09
C TYR A 167 -7.48 -18.15 13.74
N GLY A 168 -8.69 -17.77 13.36
CA GLY A 168 -9.91 -18.32 13.94
C GLY A 168 -10.29 -17.75 15.30
N ASP A 169 -9.68 -16.63 15.70
CA ASP A 169 -9.99 -15.92 16.93
C ASP A 169 -11.30 -15.12 16.83
N GLU A 170 -11.71 -14.77 15.61
CA GLU A 170 -12.98 -14.13 15.30
C GLU A 170 -13.73 -14.90 14.19
N PRO A 171 -15.08 -14.83 14.15
CA PRO A 171 -15.88 -15.48 13.13
C PRO A 171 -15.54 -14.98 11.72
N ASP A 172 -15.35 -15.91 10.80
CA ASP A 172 -15.23 -15.61 9.37
C ASP A 172 -16.63 -15.50 8.74
N THR A 173 -17.18 -14.29 8.72
CA THR A 173 -18.50 -14.02 8.16
C THR A 173 -18.53 -13.98 6.63
N HIS A 174 -17.35 -13.99 6.00
CA HIS A 174 -17.19 -13.91 4.55
C HIS A 174 -16.78 -15.23 3.89
N ASN A 175 -16.59 -16.29 4.67
CA ASN A 175 -16.12 -17.61 4.21
C ASN A 175 -14.78 -17.55 3.46
N TRP A 176 -13.83 -16.79 3.99
CA TRP A 176 -12.48 -16.65 3.43
C TRP A 176 -11.51 -17.76 3.85
N VAL A 177 -11.78 -18.38 4.99
CA VAL A 177 -10.93 -19.43 5.56
C VAL A 177 -11.58 -20.79 5.30
N THR A 178 -10.89 -21.66 4.56
CA THR A 178 -11.29 -23.05 4.36
C THR A 178 -10.55 -23.91 5.38
N VAL A 179 -11.29 -24.66 6.18
CA VAL A 179 -10.77 -25.63 7.16
C VAL A 179 -10.72 -27.01 6.53
#